data_0d495a39605355d0bbfb206b1be4d3a9
#
_entry.id   0d495a39605355d0bbfb206b1be4d3a9
#
_cell.length_a   1.000
_cell.length_b   1.000
_cell.length_c   1.000
_cell.angle_alpha   90.00
_cell.angle_beta   90.00
_cell.angle_gamma   90.00
#
_symmetry.space_group_name_H-M   'P 1'
#
loop_
_entity.id
_entity.type
_entity.pdbx_description
1 polymer ?
#
loop_
_entity_poly.entity_id
_entity_poly.type
_entity_poly.pdbx_seq_one_letter_code
_entity_poly.pdbx_strand_id
1 'polypeptide(L)'
;MKMRKRKIFLIIGLVMLVLAACSNVDGDLDNKWQLRQYQYADGSIKRQDSIFYNFQKGSFSAICLLKNGSYQTFFGNYSLKGDKISIILLPESVEYESYAFYMGWENGERTFTIEELSSSSLRLEHEGVRSIFRKY
;
A
#
# COMPACT_ATOMS: atom_id res chain seq x y z
N MET A 1 15.21 44.37 14.70
CA MET A 1 16.19 43.29 14.63
C MET A 1 15.75 42.01 15.33
N LYS A 2 15.14 42.09 16.49
CA LYS A 2 14.68 40.87 17.23
C LYS A 2 13.56 40.08 16.53
N MET A 3 12.72 40.67 15.68
CA MET A 3 11.63 40.00 14.98
C MET A 3 12.08 39.14 13.81
N ARG A 4 13.19 39.44 13.13
CA ARG A 4 13.69 38.65 11.99
C ARG A 4 14.25 37.29 12.41
N LYS A 5 14.88 37.20 13.56
CA LYS A 5 15.42 35.94 14.08
C LYS A 5 14.33 34.95 14.49
N ARG A 6 13.19 35.42 15.02
CA ARG A 6 12.06 34.58 15.40
C ARG A 6 11.34 33.96 14.20
N LYS A 7 11.21 34.71 13.10
CA LYS A 7 10.59 34.19 11.85
C LYS A 7 11.45 33.14 11.17
N ILE A 8 12.76 33.27 11.20
CA ILE A 8 13.69 32.29 10.63
C ILE A 8 13.66 30.98 11.44
N PHE A 9 13.59 31.03 12.77
CA PHE A 9 13.46 29.84 13.61
C PHE A 9 12.15 29.10 13.40
N LEU A 10 11.03 29.79 13.18
CA LEU A 10 9.73 29.18 12.88
C LEU A 10 9.70 28.47 11.53
N ILE A 11 10.35 29.03 10.50
CA ILE A 11 10.44 28.43 9.17
C ILE A 11 11.32 27.17 9.21
N ILE A 12 12.44 27.19 9.90
CA ILE A 12 13.34 26.05 10.05
C ILE A 12 12.64 24.92 10.83
N GLY A 13 11.89 25.25 11.88
CA GLY A 13 11.11 24.25 12.63
C GLY A 13 10.02 23.58 11.79
N LEU A 14 9.34 24.34 10.92
CA LEU A 14 8.31 23.80 10.04
C LEU A 14 8.89 22.88 8.96
N VAL A 15 10.05 23.22 8.39
CA VAL A 15 10.74 22.39 7.38
C VAL A 15 11.24 21.09 8.00
N MET A 16 11.74 21.11 9.23
CA MET A 16 12.17 19.91 9.96
C MET A 16 11.01 18.96 10.28
N LEU A 17 9.83 19.47 10.59
CA LEU A 17 8.62 18.68 10.83
C LEU A 17 8.14 17.96 9.58
N VAL A 18 8.22 18.59 8.39
CA VAL A 18 7.83 17.96 7.12
C VAL A 18 8.80 16.85 6.73
N LEU A 19 10.12 17.02 6.96
CA LEU A 19 11.13 16.00 6.67
C LEU A 19 11.01 14.79 7.61
N ALA A 20 10.66 14.98 8.88
CA ALA A 20 10.44 13.90 9.83
C ALA A 20 9.19 13.05 9.48
N ALA A 21 8.13 13.66 8.92
CA ALA A 21 6.92 12.94 8.52
C ALA A 21 7.15 12.03 7.30
N CYS A 22 8.08 12.40 6.38
CA CYS A 22 8.41 11.58 5.20
C CYS A 22 9.33 10.38 5.50
N SER A 23 10.06 10.37 6.61
CA SER A 23 11.04 9.33 6.92
C SER A 23 10.46 8.06 7.58
N ASN A 24 9.20 8.10 8.06
CA ASN A 24 8.55 7.00 8.78
C ASN A 24 7.67 6.10 7.92
N VAL A 25 7.54 6.39 6.63
CA VAL A 25 6.64 5.66 5.70
C VAL A 25 7.13 4.23 5.50
N ASP A 26 8.45 4.00 5.36
CA ASP A 26 9.02 2.68 5.07
C ASP A 26 8.85 1.67 6.21
N GLY A 27 8.98 2.10 7.46
CA GLY A 27 8.89 1.23 8.63
C GLY A 27 7.47 0.75 8.90
N ASP A 28 6.46 1.56 8.57
CA ASP A 28 5.05 1.22 8.83
C ASP A 28 4.48 0.31 7.74
N LEU A 29 5.02 0.33 6.53
CA LEU A 29 4.55 -0.51 5.43
C LEU A 29 4.89 -1.99 5.63
N ASP A 30 6.04 -2.30 6.24
CA ASP A 30 6.53 -3.67 6.45
C ASP A 30 5.68 -4.42 7.47
N ASN A 31 4.49 -4.83 7.04
CA ASN A 31 3.49 -5.53 7.84
C ASN A 31 2.62 -6.39 6.94
N LYS A 32 1.79 -7.20 7.57
CA LYS A 32 0.70 -7.92 6.91
C LYS A 32 -0.57 -7.08 7.02
N TRP A 33 -1.19 -6.84 5.89
CA TRP A 33 -2.36 -5.99 5.77
C TRP A 33 -3.55 -6.80 5.22
N GLN A 34 -4.68 -6.73 5.90
CA GLN A 34 -5.92 -7.32 5.41
C GLN A 34 -6.72 -6.31 4.61
N LEU A 35 -7.03 -6.63 3.36
CA LEU A 35 -7.96 -5.84 2.57
C LEU A 35 -9.36 -5.90 3.19
N ARG A 36 -10.00 -4.74 3.37
CA ARG A 36 -11.32 -4.63 3.98
C ARG A 36 -12.38 -4.25 2.97
N GLN A 37 -12.04 -3.39 2.04
CA GLN A 37 -12.97 -2.92 1.01
C GLN A 37 -12.23 -2.24 -0.15
N TYR A 38 -12.89 -2.26 -1.30
CA TYR A 38 -12.59 -1.37 -2.41
C TYR A 38 -13.56 -0.19 -2.38
N GLN A 39 -13.04 1.01 -2.65
CA GLN A 39 -13.84 2.21 -2.85
C GLN A 39 -13.62 2.70 -4.28
N TYR A 40 -14.68 2.73 -5.06
CA TYR A 40 -14.64 3.12 -6.46
C TYR A 40 -14.79 4.64 -6.62
N ALA A 41 -14.43 5.16 -7.81
CA ALA A 41 -14.48 6.60 -8.10
C ALA A 41 -15.89 7.20 -7.99
N ASP A 42 -16.94 6.41 -8.22
CA ASP A 42 -18.33 6.82 -8.06
C ASP A 42 -18.82 6.85 -6.60
N GLY A 43 -17.94 6.50 -5.64
CA GLY A 43 -18.26 6.42 -4.22
C GLY A 43 -18.82 5.08 -3.76
N SER A 44 -19.08 4.14 -4.67
CA SER A 44 -19.55 2.80 -4.31
C SER A 44 -18.45 2.02 -3.58
N ILE A 45 -18.86 1.10 -2.70
CA ILE A 45 -17.97 0.31 -1.86
C ILE A 45 -18.28 -1.17 -2.07
N LYS A 46 -17.23 -1.96 -2.27
CA LYS A 46 -17.31 -3.42 -2.27
C LYS A 46 -16.48 -3.96 -1.10
N ARG A 47 -17.13 -4.67 -0.19
CA ARG A 47 -16.44 -5.35 0.91
C ARG A 47 -15.66 -6.55 0.40
N GLN A 48 -14.44 -6.71 0.93
CA GLN A 48 -13.55 -7.83 0.62
C GLN A 48 -12.64 -8.04 1.81
N ASP A 49 -12.64 -9.24 2.38
CA ASP A 49 -11.86 -9.56 3.59
C ASP A 49 -10.99 -10.82 3.44
N SER A 50 -10.96 -11.41 2.26
CA SER A 50 -10.25 -12.65 1.96
C SER A 50 -8.87 -12.45 1.30
N ILE A 51 -8.43 -11.20 1.12
CA ILE A 51 -7.14 -10.87 0.49
C ILE A 51 -6.24 -10.18 1.52
N PHE A 52 -4.98 -10.66 1.60
CA PHE A 52 -3.96 -10.11 2.46
C PHE A 52 -2.74 -9.73 1.63
N TYR A 53 -2.21 -8.53 1.87
CA TYR A 53 -0.93 -8.09 1.32
C TYR A 53 0.11 -8.09 2.42
N ASN A 54 1.26 -8.71 2.16
CA ASN A 54 2.38 -8.75 3.07
C ASN A 54 3.59 -8.06 2.44
N PHE A 55 4.10 -7.03 3.09
CA PHE A 55 5.28 -6.29 2.67
C PHE A 55 6.39 -6.53 3.68
N GLN A 56 7.58 -6.92 3.21
CA GLN A 56 8.73 -7.16 4.06
C GLN A 56 10.03 -6.90 3.30
N LYS A 57 10.68 -5.77 3.58
CA LYS A 57 12.02 -5.43 3.08
C LYS A 57 12.19 -5.67 1.57
N GLY A 58 11.29 -5.13 0.75
CA GLY A 58 11.31 -5.27 -0.69
C GLY A 58 10.62 -6.52 -1.23
N SER A 59 10.26 -7.48 -0.38
CA SER A 59 9.46 -8.65 -0.75
C SER A 59 7.98 -8.38 -0.58
N PHE A 60 7.19 -8.95 -1.46
CA PHE A 60 5.73 -8.85 -1.47
C PHE A 60 5.11 -10.24 -1.58
N SER A 61 4.03 -10.47 -0.86
CA SER A 61 3.14 -11.59 -1.13
C SER A 61 1.69 -11.18 -0.99
N ALA A 62 0.83 -11.74 -1.83
CA ALA A 62 -0.61 -11.65 -1.68
C ALA A 62 -1.16 -13.04 -1.36
N ILE A 63 -1.99 -13.13 -0.33
CA ILE A 63 -2.65 -14.36 0.09
C ILE A 63 -4.14 -14.17 -0.15
N CYS A 64 -4.73 -15.04 -0.97
CA CYS A 64 -6.16 -15.02 -1.28
C CYS A 64 -6.81 -16.27 -0.69
N LEU A 65 -7.70 -16.09 0.28
CA LEU A 65 -8.46 -17.18 0.87
C LEU A 65 -9.59 -17.60 -0.07
N LEU A 66 -9.78 -18.90 -0.22
CA LEU A 66 -10.81 -19.48 -1.07
C LEU A 66 -11.99 -19.98 -0.21
N LYS A 67 -13.17 -20.09 -0.84
CA LYS A 67 -14.40 -20.54 -0.14
C LYS A 67 -14.31 -21.93 0.45
N ASN A 68 -13.44 -22.80 -0.10
CA ASN A 68 -13.24 -24.17 0.38
C ASN A 68 -12.27 -24.27 1.58
N GLY A 69 -11.78 -23.15 2.11
CA GLY A 69 -10.80 -23.11 3.19
C GLY A 69 -9.35 -23.20 2.76
N SER A 70 -9.07 -23.42 1.48
CA SER A 70 -7.72 -23.34 0.94
C SER A 70 -7.33 -21.89 0.63
N TYR A 71 -6.10 -21.66 0.19
CA TYR A 71 -5.63 -20.33 -0.18
C TYR A 71 -4.69 -20.39 -1.39
N GLN A 72 -4.59 -19.28 -2.10
CA GLN A 72 -3.66 -19.07 -3.20
C GLN A 72 -2.69 -17.96 -2.79
N THR A 73 -1.38 -18.18 -2.96
CA THR A 73 -0.36 -17.18 -2.65
C THR A 73 0.35 -16.74 -3.91
N PHE A 74 0.54 -15.44 -4.07
CA PHE A 74 1.32 -14.84 -5.13
C PHE A 74 2.51 -14.12 -4.53
N PHE A 75 3.72 -14.42 -5.01
CA PHE A 75 4.95 -13.82 -4.53
C PHE A 75 5.46 -12.77 -5.52
N GLY A 76 6.12 -11.76 -5.01
CA GLY A 76 6.69 -10.71 -5.81
C GLY A 76 7.69 -9.86 -5.04
N ASN A 77 8.06 -8.76 -5.68
CA ASN A 77 8.92 -7.74 -5.10
C ASN A 77 8.23 -6.39 -5.20
N TYR A 78 8.57 -5.48 -4.31
CA TYR A 78 8.10 -4.11 -4.38
C TYR A 78 9.23 -3.12 -4.23
N SER A 79 9.03 -1.93 -4.76
CA SER A 79 9.90 -0.79 -4.55
C SER A 79 9.07 0.44 -4.18
N LEU A 80 9.63 1.29 -3.33
CA LEU A 80 9.06 2.57 -2.94
C LEU A 80 9.79 3.71 -3.62
N LYS A 81 9.03 4.66 -4.16
CA LYS A 81 9.55 5.92 -4.67
C LYS A 81 8.58 7.03 -4.28
N GLY A 82 8.93 7.78 -3.21
CA GLY A 82 8.01 8.75 -2.62
C GLY A 82 6.75 8.05 -2.09
N ASP A 83 5.58 8.47 -2.57
CA ASP A 83 4.28 7.89 -2.21
C ASP A 83 3.83 6.76 -3.16
N LYS A 84 4.72 6.31 -4.06
CA LYS A 84 4.40 5.26 -5.03
C LYS A 84 5.01 3.93 -4.61
N ILE A 85 4.20 2.88 -4.64
CA ILE A 85 4.64 1.49 -4.51
C ILE A 85 4.50 0.82 -5.86
N SER A 86 5.59 0.26 -6.39
CA SER A 86 5.57 -0.56 -7.59
C SER A 86 5.78 -2.01 -7.21
N ILE A 87 4.82 -2.86 -7.54
CA ILE A 87 4.82 -4.28 -7.20
C ILE A 87 4.94 -5.09 -8.50
N ILE A 88 5.87 -6.03 -8.51
CA ILE A 88 6.08 -6.96 -9.63
C ILE A 88 5.96 -8.39 -9.09
N LEU A 89 4.99 -9.14 -9.59
CA LEU A 89 4.82 -10.55 -9.25
C LEU A 89 5.84 -11.40 -10.01
N LEU A 90 6.37 -12.42 -9.34
CA LEU A 90 7.32 -13.35 -9.95
C LEU A 90 6.61 -14.25 -10.96
N PRO A 91 7.10 -14.37 -12.21
CA PRO A 91 6.44 -15.15 -13.26
C PRO A 91 6.26 -16.64 -12.93
N GLU A 92 7.18 -17.20 -12.15
CA GLU A 92 7.22 -18.61 -11.77
C GLU A 92 6.13 -19.03 -10.79
N SER A 93 5.56 -18.07 -10.06
CA SER A 93 4.52 -18.33 -9.06
C SER A 93 3.11 -18.08 -9.58
N VAL A 94 2.95 -17.64 -10.83
CA VAL A 94 1.67 -17.10 -11.28
C VAL A 94 1.36 -17.52 -12.72
N GLU A 95 0.26 -18.26 -12.91
CA GLU A 95 -0.41 -18.32 -14.20
C GLU A 95 -1.24 -17.04 -14.37
N TYR A 96 -1.18 -16.45 -15.57
CA TYR A 96 -1.86 -15.18 -15.89
C TYR A 96 -3.32 -15.12 -15.41
N GLU A 97 -4.05 -16.20 -15.62
CA GLU A 97 -5.48 -16.27 -15.27
C GLU A 97 -5.73 -16.24 -13.76
N SER A 98 -4.77 -16.69 -12.95
CA SER A 98 -4.93 -16.79 -11.49
C SER A 98 -4.93 -15.45 -10.80
N TYR A 99 -3.97 -14.57 -11.07
CA TYR A 99 -3.93 -13.28 -10.38
C TYR A 99 -5.01 -12.31 -10.88
N ALA A 100 -5.39 -12.39 -12.14
CA ALA A 100 -6.52 -11.62 -12.66
C ALA A 100 -7.83 -12.01 -11.95
N PHE A 101 -8.04 -13.31 -11.74
CA PHE A 101 -9.23 -13.82 -11.06
C PHE A 101 -9.24 -13.50 -9.56
N TYR A 102 -8.14 -13.78 -8.86
CA TYR A 102 -8.11 -13.65 -7.39
C TYR A 102 -7.81 -12.24 -6.90
N MET A 103 -6.95 -11.51 -7.58
CA MET A 103 -6.51 -10.18 -7.16
C MET A 103 -7.15 -9.05 -7.96
N GLY A 104 -7.73 -9.34 -9.13
CA GLY A 104 -8.27 -8.33 -10.03
C GLY A 104 -7.19 -7.51 -10.76
N TRP A 105 -5.97 -8.02 -10.85
CA TRP A 105 -4.89 -7.34 -11.55
C TRP A 105 -4.88 -7.68 -13.03
N GLU A 106 -4.72 -6.66 -13.88
CA GLU A 106 -4.71 -6.82 -15.34
C GLU A 106 -3.47 -7.57 -15.84
N ASN A 107 -2.34 -7.38 -15.14
CA ASN A 107 -1.07 -8.04 -15.41
C ASN A 107 -0.30 -8.28 -14.11
N GLY A 108 0.92 -8.82 -14.20
CA GLY A 108 1.76 -9.12 -13.04
C GLY A 108 2.46 -7.91 -12.42
N GLU A 109 2.13 -6.70 -12.83
CA GLU A 109 2.72 -5.47 -12.32
C GLU A 109 1.62 -4.49 -11.93
N ARG A 110 1.83 -3.77 -10.82
CA ARG A 110 0.92 -2.70 -10.43
C ARG A 110 1.66 -1.64 -9.62
N THR A 111 1.39 -0.38 -9.94
CA THR A 111 1.85 0.77 -9.15
C THR A 111 0.67 1.38 -8.44
N PHE A 112 0.79 1.51 -7.12
CA PHE A 112 -0.18 2.18 -6.26
C PHE A 112 0.36 3.51 -5.76
N THR A 113 -0.54 4.44 -5.52
CA THR A 113 -0.25 5.63 -4.70
C THR A 113 -0.66 5.32 -3.25
N ILE A 114 0.23 5.58 -2.30
CA ILE A 114 -0.08 5.50 -0.87
C ILE A 114 -0.83 6.79 -0.51
N GLU A 115 -2.12 6.68 -0.21
CA GLU A 115 -2.92 7.81 0.24
C GLU A 115 -2.95 7.93 1.77
N GLU A 116 -2.82 6.82 2.46
CA GLU A 116 -2.75 6.75 3.92
C GLU A 116 -1.88 5.59 4.35
N LEU A 117 -1.00 5.84 5.31
CA LEU A 117 -0.21 4.81 5.97
C LEU A 117 -0.04 5.20 7.44
N SER A 118 -0.59 4.38 8.32
CA SER A 118 -0.47 4.52 9.77
C SER A 118 -0.10 3.18 10.40
N SER A 119 0.01 3.13 11.71
CA SER A 119 0.28 1.87 12.43
C SER A 119 -0.85 0.84 12.30
N SER A 120 -2.04 1.26 11.90
CA SER A 120 -3.23 0.39 11.87
C SER A 120 -3.95 0.34 10.52
N SER A 121 -3.69 1.30 9.62
CA SER A 121 -4.42 1.41 8.35
C SER A 121 -3.51 1.76 7.17
N LEU A 122 -3.86 1.23 6.03
CA LEU A 122 -3.20 1.48 4.75
C LEU A 122 -4.27 1.70 3.68
N ARG A 123 -4.12 2.77 2.89
CA ARG A 123 -4.98 3.02 1.75
C ARG A 123 -4.13 3.21 0.50
N LEU A 124 -4.35 2.33 -0.48
CA LEU A 124 -3.65 2.32 -1.76
C LEU A 124 -4.63 2.69 -2.87
N GLU A 125 -4.21 3.56 -3.77
CA GLU A 125 -5.00 3.98 -4.91
C GLU A 125 -4.36 3.51 -6.21
N HIS A 126 -5.18 3.01 -7.15
CA HIS A 126 -4.80 2.62 -8.50
C HIS A 126 -5.97 2.89 -9.45
N GLU A 127 -5.74 3.73 -10.45
CA GLU A 127 -6.74 4.08 -11.49
C GLU A 127 -8.11 4.47 -10.92
N GLY A 128 -8.12 5.28 -9.87
CA GLY A 128 -9.33 5.77 -9.23
C GLY A 128 -9.99 4.79 -8.25
N VAL A 129 -9.44 3.59 -8.08
CA VAL A 129 -9.90 2.60 -7.11
C VAL A 129 -9.02 2.66 -5.87
N ARG A 130 -9.63 2.82 -4.71
CA ARG A 130 -8.96 2.78 -3.41
C ARG A 130 -9.14 1.41 -2.77
N SER A 131 -8.02 0.78 -2.43
CA SER A 131 -7.99 -0.44 -1.65
C SER A 131 -7.69 -0.06 -0.20
N ILE A 132 -8.60 -0.38 0.70
CA ILE A 132 -8.54 0.01 2.11
C ILE A 132 -8.22 -1.23 2.94
N PHE A 133 -7.08 -1.16 3.63
CA PHE A 133 -6.53 -2.25 4.43
C PHE A 133 -6.48 -1.88 5.91
N ARG A 134 -6.54 -2.89 6.76
CA ARG A 134 -6.17 -2.77 8.17
C ARG A 134 -4.97 -3.66 8.47
N LYS A 135 -4.19 -3.29 9.47
CA LYS A 135 -3.11 -4.15 9.96
C LYS A 135 -3.70 -5.44 10.53
N TYR A 136 -3.10 -6.57 10.13
CA TYR A 136 -3.55 -7.89 10.56
C TYR A 136 -2.67 -8.44 11.68
#